data_77ef8b112beeda6f0f1257923d92d6e8
#
_entry.id   77ef8b112beeda6f0f1257923d92d6e8
#
_cell.length_a   1.000
_cell.length_b   1.000
_cell.length_c   1.000
_cell.angle_alpha   90.00
_cell.angle_beta   90.00
_cell.angle_gamma   90.00
#
_symmetry.space_group_name_H-M   'P 1'
#
loop_
_entity.id
_entity.type
_entity.pdbx_description
1 polymer ?
#
loop_
_entity_poly.entity_id
_entity_poly.type
_entity_poly.pdbx_seq_one_letter_code
_entity_poly.pdbx_strand_id
1 'polypeptide(L)'
;PQEFAIYDLNEFLSAISLFSKPELEFENDFVMITEEGTSTSLKYWYSDPSVVTTPTKDITMPECEVKFNLSSDTLSTVTKAAAVIGAPDMALESGSLKVTDKKNDTANNYALDLDVDSQSENYKFWFKVENLKLIQGSYDVQVSSKNISHFKNSTGNVEYFIALEPESAYNA
;
A
#
# COMPACT_ATOMS: atom_id res chain seq x y z
N PRO A 1 8.84 -25.86 5.76
CA PRO A 1 8.79 -24.61 5.00
C PRO A 1 10.15 -23.93 5.13
N GLN A 2 10.69 -23.48 3.99
CA GLN A 2 11.94 -22.74 3.95
C GLN A 2 11.63 -21.26 4.15
N GLU A 3 12.38 -20.59 5.03
CA GLU A 3 12.31 -19.15 5.20
C GLU A 3 13.25 -18.50 4.18
N PHE A 4 12.79 -17.47 3.48
CA PHE A 4 13.60 -16.70 2.54
C PHE A 4 13.25 -15.21 2.65
N ALA A 5 14.26 -14.36 2.54
CA ALA A 5 14.13 -12.92 2.68
C ALA A 5 13.99 -12.25 1.31
N ILE A 6 12.95 -11.43 1.15
CA ILE A 6 12.72 -10.60 -0.03
C ILE A 6 12.86 -9.14 0.39
N TYR A 7 13.78 -8.41 -0.24
CA TYR A 7 14.01 -6.99 0.04
C TYR A 7 12.95 -6.10 -0.62
N ASP A 8 12.65 -6.33 -1.91
CA ASP A 8 11.60 -5.62 -2.64
C ASP A 8 10.49 -6.59 -3.05
N LEU A 9 9.41 -6.57 -2.29
CA LEU A 9 8.24 -7.41 -2.55
C LEU A 9 7.59 -7.08 -3.90
N ASN A 10 7.59 -5.80 -4.31
CA ASN A 10 6.96 -5.42 -5.59
C ASN A 10 7.78 -5.90 -6.77
N GLU A 11 9.11 -5.87 -6.68
CA GLU A 11 9.99 -6.46 -7.70
C GLU A 11 9.74 -7.96 -7.82
N PHE A 12 9.67 -8.68 -6.68
CA PHE A 12 9.39 -10.11 -6.66
C PHE A 12 8.03 -10.46 -7.26
N LEU A 13 6.97 -9.73 -6.86
CA LEU A 13 5.63 -9.94 -7.43
C LEU A 13 5.57 -9.59 -8.92
N SER A 14 6.31 -8.57 -9.35
CA SER A 14 6.43 -8.21 -10.77
C SER A 14 7.15 -9.29 -11.56
N ALA A 15 8.22 -9.89 -10.98
CA ALA A 15 8.92 -11.01 -11.59
C ALA A 15 8.00 -12.23 -11.78
N ILE A 16 7.20 -12.57 -10.78
CA ILE A 16 6.19 -13.64 -10.88
C ILE A 16 5.17 -13.32 -11.97
N SER A 17 4.74 -12.07 -12.09
CA SER A 17 3.72 -11.65 -13.07
C SER A 17 4.16 -11.73 -14.54
N LEU A 18 5.44 -11.96 -14.82
CA LEU A 18 5.94 -12.22 -16.18
C LEU A 18 5.47 -13.58 -16.72
N PHE A 19 4.96 -14.44 -15.88
CA PHE A 19 4.53 -15.79 -16.21
C PHE A 19 3.00 -15.90 -16.03
N SER A 20 2.32 -16.57 -16.96
CA SER A 20 0.86 -16.78 -16.88
C SER A 20 0.47 -17.84 -15.84
N LYS A 21 1.32 -18.85 -15.72
CA LYS A 21 1.18 -19.94 -14.74
C LYS A 21 2.54 -20.25 -14.12
N PRO A 22 3.00 -19.38 -13.18
CA PRO A 22 4.33 -19.52 -12.60
C PRO A 22 4.43 -20.78 -11.73
N GLU A 23 5.51 -21.51 -11.92
CA GLU A 23 5.96 -22.58 -11.03
C GLU A 23 7.21 -22.09 -10.30
N LEU A 24 7.23 -22.25 -8.97
CA LEU A 24 8.31 -21.76 -8.12
C LEU A 24 9.06 -22.96 -7.51
N GLU A 25 10.34 -23.04 -7.81
CA GLU A 25 11.26 -24.00 -7.22
C GLU A 25 12.23 -23.26 -6.28
N PHE A 26 12.12 -23.54 -4.98
CA PHE A 26 12.88 -22.85 -3.94
C PHE A 26 14.21 -23.58 -3.68
N GLU A 27 15.29 -22.91 -3.99
CA GLU A 27 16.65 -23.34 -3.72
C GLU A 27 17.20 -22.66 -2.46
N ASN A 28 18.45 -22.97 -2.07
CA ASN A 28 19.02 -22.42 -0.85
C ASN A 28 19.18 -20.89 -0.87
N ASP A 29 19.57 -20.32 -2.02
CA ASP A 29 19.94 -18.90 -2.16
C ASP A 29 19.06 -18.13 -3.12
N PHE A 30 18.18 -18.81 -3.87
CA PHE A 30 17.31 -18.19 -4.88
C PHE A 30 16.03 -19.04 -5.08
N VAL A 31 15.05 -18.44 -5.71
CA VAL A 31 13.89 -19.14 -6.27
C VAL A 31 13.99 -19.12 -7.81
N MET A 32 13.79 -20.29 -8.42
CA MET A 32 13.62 -20.41 -9.86
C MET A 32 12.15 -20.29 -10.20
N ILE A 33 11.80 -19.36 -11.07
CA ILE A 33 10.45 -19.16 -11.57
C ILE A 33 10.41 -19.65 -13.00
N THR A 34 9.54 -20.60 -13.31
CA THR A 34 9.38 -21.20 -14.63
C THR A 34 7.91 -21.25 -15.01
N GLU A 35 7.62 -21.67 -16.23
CA GLU A 35 6.25 -21.94 -16.69
C GLU A 35 6.24 -23.20 -17.56
N GLU A 36 5.36 -24.14 -17.24
CA GLU A 36 5.24 -25.39 -17.97
C GLU A 36 4.98 -25.16 -19.46
N GLY A 37 5.66 -25.90 -20.31
CA GLY A 37 5.51 -25.81 -21.78
C GLY A 37 6.23 -24.63 -22.44
N THR A 38 7.00 -23.85 -21.69
CA THR A 38 7.83 -22.78 -22.22
C THR A 38 9.32 -23.01 -21.89
N SER A 39 10.21 -22.26 -22.57
CA SER A 39 11.64 -22.25 -22.25
C SER A 39 12.02 -21.03 -21.36
N THR A 40 11.02 -20.34 -20.82
CA THR A 40 11.23 -19.12 -20.03
C THR A 40 11.55 -19.49 -18.60
N SER A 41 12.58 -18.86 -18.05
CA SER A 41 12.93 -19.01 -16.64
C SER A 41 13.46 -17.67 -16.08
N LEU A 42 13.23 -17.44 -14.79
CA LEU A 42 13.79 -16.31 -14.07
C LEU A 42 14.36 -16.82 -12.75
N LYS A 43 15.60 -16.44 -12.45
CA LYS A 43 16.23 -16.70 -11.17
C LYS A 43 16.15 -15.45 -10.31
N TYR A 44 15.48 -15.55 -9.16
CA TYR A 44 15.35 -14.46 -8.19
C TYR A 44 16.17 -14.81 -6.93
N TRP A 45 17.19 -14.01 -6.65
CA TRP A 45 18.05 -14.21 -5.49
C TRP A 45 17.43 -13.66 -4.22
N TYR A 46 17.58 -14.38 -3.12
CA TYR A 46 17.17 -13.90 -1.81
C TYR A 46 18.10 -12.79 -1.32
N SER A 47 17.56 -11.95 -0.50
CA SER A 47 18.34 -10.96 0.24
C SER A 47 18.89 -11.57 1.52
N ASP A 48 19.94 -10.97 2.06
CA ASP A 48 20.39 -11.30 3.42
C ASP A 48 19.28 -10.90 4.41
N PRO A 49 18.80 -11.80 5.28
CA PRO A 49 17.76 -11.49 6.26
C PRO A 49 18.09 -10.28 7.14
N SER A 50 19.37 -10.00 7.38
CA SER A 50 19.82 -8.87 8.21
C SER A 50 19.53 -7.49 7.60
N VAL A 51 19.33 -7.41 6.27
CA VAL A 51 19.00 -6.14 5.59
C VAL A 51 17.49 -5.91 5.46
N VAL A 52 16.69 -6.92 5.80
CA VAL A 52 15.23 -6.80 5.77
C VAL A 52 14.73 -6.37 7.15
N THR A 53 14.22 -5.15 7.22
CA THR A 53 13.65 -4.64 8.48
C THR A 53 12.22 -5.13 8.62
N THR A 54 11.97 -5.87 9.69
CA THR A 54 10.62 -6.35 10.05
C THR A 54 10.23 -5.86 11.43
N PRO A 55 8.92 -5.65 11.69
CA PRO A 55 8.45 -5.37 13.04
C PRO A 55 8.80 -6.52 13.99
N THR A 56 9.34 -6.21 15.16
CA THR A 56 9.66 -7.21 16.20
C THR A 56 8.48 -7.52 17.11
N LYS A 57 7.38 -6.77 16.98
CA LYS A 57 6.14 -6.92 17.75
C LYS A 57 4.96 -6.78 16.83
N ASP A 58 3.87 -7.46 17.16
CA ASP A 58 2.59 -7.28 16.46
C ASP A 58 2.14 -5.83 16.59
N ILE A 59 1.69 -5.26 15.48
CA ILE A 59 1.14 -3.92 15.44
C ILE A 59 -0.29 -3.98 15.95
N THR A 60 -0.58 -3.25 17.01
CA THR A 60 -1.95 -3.09 17.53
C THR A 60 -2.46 -1.71 17.15
N MET A 61 -3.57 -1.67 16.40
CA MET A 61 -4.21 -0.39 16.05
C MET A 61 -4.74 0.30 17.31
N PRO A 62 -4.45 1.60 17.46
CA PRO A 62 -5.12 2.41 18.46
C PRO A 62 -6.59 2.65 18.09
N GLU A 63 -7.31 3.44 18.89
CA GLU A 63 -8.61 3.97 18.50
C GLU A 63 -8.51 4.71 17.17
N CYS A 64 -9.48 4.43 16.28
CA CYS A 64 -9.53 4.97 14.93
C CYS A 64 -10.77 5.84 14.77
N GLU A 65 -10.54 7.11 14.50
CA GLU A 65 -11.58 8.12 14.40
C GLU A 65 -12.23 8.16 13.02
N VAL A 66 -11.54 7.65 12.01
CA VAL A 66 -12.01 7.67 10.62
C VAL A 66 -11.95 6.27 10.02
N LYS A 67 -13.07 5.84 9.38
CA LYS A 67 -13.19 4.53 8.72
C LYS A 67 -13.88 4.69 7.38
N PHE A 68 -13.44 3.94 6.38
CA PHE A 68 -14.07 3.91 5.06
C PHE A 68 -13.71 2.64 4.30
N ASN A 69 -14.50 2.35 3.25
CA ASN A 69 -14.16 1.32 2.29
C ASN A 69 -13.48 1.95 1.07
N LEU A 70 -12.29 1.44 0.74
CA LEU A 70 -11.53 1.81 -0.45
C LEU A 70 -11.73 0.72 -1.50
N SER A 71 -12.57 0.98 -2.49
CA SER A 71 -12.81 0.01 -3.57
C SER A 71 -11.56 -0.16 -4.45
N SER A 72 -11.45 -1.33 -5.09
CA SER A 72 -10.40 -1.63 -6.06
C SER A 72 -10.32 -0.59 -7.18
N ASP A 73 -11.48 -0.12 -7.68
CA ASP A 73 -11.56 0.88 -8.74
C ASP A 73 -11.09 2.26 -8.25
N THR A 74 -11.48 2.64 -7.04
CA THR A 74 -11.03 3.89 -6.42
C THR A 74 -9.52 3.89 -6.20
N LEU A 75 -8.97 2.81 -5.64
CA LEU A 75 -7.52 2.65 -5.45
C LEU A 75 -6.77 2.75 -6.78
N SER A 76 -7.23 2.05 -7.81
CA SER A 76 -6.64 2.09 -9.17
C SER A 76 -6.68 3.50 -9.75
N THR A 77 -7.82 4.19 -9.62
CA THR A 77 -8.02 5.55 -10.16
C THR A 77 -7.11 6.55 -9.47
N VAL A 78 -7.05 6.54 -8.15
CA VAL A 78 -6.21 7.46 -7.37
C VAL A 78 -4.72 7.23 -7.64
N THR A 79 -4.30 5.95 -7.70
CA THR A 79 -2.91 5.59 -8.01
C THR A 79 -2.50 6.06 -9.41
N LYS A 80 -3.36 5.86 -10.41
CA LYS A 80 -3.14 6.35 -11.78
C LYS A 80 -3.09 7.88 -11.84
N ALA A 81 -4.02 8.55 -11.15
CA ALA A 81 -4.04 10.01 -11.10
C ALA A 81 -2.74 10.55 -10.47
N ALA A 82 -2.30 9.99 -9.34
CA ALA A 82 -1.04 10.36 -8.71
C ALA A 82 0.15 10.21 -9.67
N ALA A 83 0.23 9.10 -10.40
CA ALA A 83 1.30 8.87 -11.38
C ALA A 83 1.25 9.87 -12.54
N VAL A 84 0.07 10.17 -13.09
CA VAL A 84 -0.11 11.08 -14.23
C VAL A 84 0.30 12.52 -13.88
N ILE A 85 -0.07 13.01 -12.70
CA ILE A 85 0.24 14.38 -12.29
C ILE A 85 1.53 14.47 -11.47
N GLY A 86 2.22 13.35 -11.23
CA GLY A 86 3.46 13.32 -10.43
C GLY A 86 3.25 13.70 -8.97
N ALA A 87 2.07 13.39 -8.41
CA ALA A 87 1.72 13.75 -7.03
C ALA A 87 2.43 12.84 -6.01
N PRO A 88 3.28 13.37 -5.11
CA PRO A 88 3.95 12.56 -4.10
C PRO A 88 3.10 12.28 -2.86
N ASP A 89 2.03 13.06 -2.65
CA ASP A 89 1.22 13.04 -1.44
C ASP A 89 -0.25 12.74 -1.73
N MET A 90 -0.90 12.07 -0.78
CA MET A 90 -2.34 11.84 -0.77
C MET A 90 -2.90 12.36 0.55
N ALA A 91 -4.01 13.12 0.48
CA ALA A 91 -4.76 13.58 1.64
C ALA A 91 -6.12 12.91 1.69
N LEU A 92 -6.52 12.48 2.89
CA LEU A 92 -7.91 12.21 3.23
C LEU A 92 -8.39 13.39 4.09
N GLU A 93 -9.30 14.20 3.57
CA GLU A 93 -9.76 15.45 4.20
C GLU A 93 -11.27 15.55 4.09
N SER A 94 -11.96 15.59 5.22
CA SER A 94 -13.42 15.86 5.28
C SER A 94 -14.24 15.03 4.28
N GLY A 95 -13.97 13.70 4.20
CA GLY A 95 -14.66 12.79 3.27
C GLY A 95 -14.15 12.82 1.82
N SER A 96 -13.13 13.59 1.50
CA SER A 96 -12.53 13.64 0.17
C SER A 96 -11.13 13.03 0.17
N LEU A 97 -10.82 12.25 -0.85
CA LEU A 97 -9.50 11.70 -1.10
C LEU A 97 -8.84 12.46 -2.25
N LYS A 98 -7.69 13.08 -1.98
CA LYS A 98 -7.02 13.99 -2.91
C LYS A 98 -5.55 13.61 -3.07
N VAL A 99 -5.05 13.57 -4.30
CA VAL A 99 -3.61 13.45 -4.59
C VAL A 99 -3.05 14.77 -5.12
N THR A 100 -1.89 15.18 -4.62
CA THR A 100 -1.26 16.45 -4.92
C THR A 100 0.21 16.47 -4.44
N ASP A 101 0.92 17.55 -4.68
CA ASP A 101 2.16 17.88 -3.97
C ASP A 101 1.86 18.92 -2.88
N LYS A 102 1.87 18.49 -1.62
CA LYS A 102 1.56 19.38 -0.47
C LYS A 102 2.58 20.51 -0.25
N LYS A 103 3.76 20.43 -0.90
CA LYS A 103 4.81 21.44 -0.80
C LYS A 103 4.73 22.52 -1.89
N ASN A 104 3.82 22.34 -2.85
CA ASN A 104 3.66 23.25 -3.99
C ASN A 104 2.21 23.76 -4.03
N ASP A 105 2.01 25.02 -3.66
CA ASP A 105 0.69 25.66 -3.60
C ASP A 105 -0.02 25.73 -4.96
N THR A 106 0.72 25.62 -6.06
CA THR A 106 0.19 25.59 -7.44
C THR A 106 0.19 24.20 -8.07
N ALA A 107 0.37 23.15 -7.27
CA ALA A 107 0.39 21.80 -7.77
C ALA A 107 -0.94 21.38 -8.38
N ASN A 108 -0.85 20.60 -9.46
CA ASN A 108 -2.01 19.90 -9.97
C ASN A 108 -2.54 18.94 -8.88
N ASN A 109 -3.85 18.75 -8.88
CA ASN A 109 -4.48 17.81 -7.95
C ASN A 109 -5.61 17.05 -8.64
N TYR A 110 -5.89 15.88 -8.11
CA TYR A 110 -7.06 15.07 -8.43
C TYR A 110 -7.75 14.72 -7.12
N ALA A 111 -9.07 14.89 -7.04
CA ALA A 111 -9.85 14.56 -5.85
C ALA A 111 -11.11 13.81 -6.22
N LEU A 112 -11.58 12.97 -5.29
CA LEU A 112 -12.86 12.28 -5.34
C LEU A 112 -13.43 12.18 -3.93
N ASP A 113 -14.75 12.10 -3.84
CA ASP A 113 -15.44 11.97 -2.56
C ASP A 113 -15.59 10.49 -2.18
N LEU A 114 -15.48 10.21 -0.88
CA LEU A 114 -15.67 8.91 -0.26
C LEU A 114 -16.80 8.96 0.75
N ASP A 115 -17.48 7.84 0.91
CA ASP A 115 -18.37 7.62 2.05
C ASP A 115 -17.50 7.23 3.26
N VAL A 116 -17.42 8.13 4.23
CA VAL A 116 -16.50 8.02 5.37
C VAL A 116 -17.30 8.07 6.67
N ASP A 117 -17.08 7.05 7.51
CA ASP A 117 -17.58 7.04 8.89
C ASP A 117 -16.59 7.80 9.78
N SER A 118 -17.01 8.99 10.23
CA SER A 118 -16.26 9.84 11.16
C SER A 118 -17.21 10.68 12.00
N GLN A 119 -16.86 10.90 13.27
CA GLN A 119 -17.64 11.76 14.18
C GLN A 119 -17.38 13.27 13.93
N SER A 120 -16.31 13.63 13.26
CA SER A 120 -15.94 15.00 12.91
C SER A 120 -15.65 15.09 11.42
N GLU A 121 -16.01 16.21 10.81
CA GLU A 121 -15.61 16.56 9.45
C GLU A 121 -14.28 17.34 9.41
N ASN A 122 -13.75 17.71 10.57
CA ASN A 122 -12.56 18.55 10.69
C ASN A 122 -11.30 17.69 10.88
N TYR A 123 -10.91 16.99 9.82
CA TYR A 123 -9.68 16.19 9.81
C TYR A 123 -8.96 16.29 8.47
N LYS A 124 -7.64 16.08 8.52
CA LYS A 124 -6.79 15.96 7.34
C LYS A 124 -5.64 15.01 7.63
N PHE A 125 -5.64 13.87 6.97
CA PHE A 125 -4.61 12.85 7.09
C PHE A 125 -3.78 12.79 5.81
N TRP A 126 -2.46 12.86 5.97
CA TRP A 126 -1.51 12.84 4.88
C TRP A 126 -0.78 11.51 4.78
N PHE A 127 -0.73 10.98 3.57
CA PHE A 127 -0.01 9.77 3.19
C PHE A 127 1.05 10.10 2.14
N LYS A 128 2.17 9.37 2.15
CA LYS A 128 3.06 9.32 1.01
C LYS A 128 2.54 8.32 -0.01
N VAL A 129 2.43 8.73 -1.27
CA VAL A 129 1.99 7.85 -2.37
C VAL A 129 2.92 6.65 -2.52
N GLU A 130 4.23 6.85 -2.30
CA GLU A 130 5.22 5.77 -2.32
C GLU A 130 5.00 4.67 -1.28
N ASN A 131 4.30 4.97 -0.16
CA ASN A 131 3.97 4.00 0.88
C ASN A 131 2.64 3.25 0.59
N LEU A 132 1.88 3.67 -0.43
CA LEU A 132 0.61 3.06 -0.82
C LEU A 132 0.80 1.97 -1.89
N LYS A 133 1.86 1.19 -1.78
CA LYS A 133 2.14 0.04 -2.67
C LYS A 133 1.28 -1.16 -2.27
N LEU A 134 -0.03 -0.99 -2.34
CA LEU A 134 -1.01 -2.01 -2.01
C LEU A 134 -1.22 -2.97 -3.18
N ILE A 135 -1.39 -4.25 -2.91
CA ILE A 135 -1.88 -5.21 -3.91
C ILE A 135 -3.27 -4.76 -4.36
N GLN A 136 -3.54 -4.87 -5.67
CA GLN A 136 -4.84 -4.49 -6.22
C GLN A 136 -5.98 -5.23 -5.52
N GLY A 137 -6.97 -4.49 -5.03
CA GLY A 137 -8.10 -5.04 -4.28
C GLY A 137 -8.90 -3.96 -3.56
N SER A 138 -9.98 -4.38 -2.90
CA SER A 138 -10.76 -3.51 -2.01
C SER A 138 -10.27 -3.66 -0.58
N TYR A 139 -10.31 -2.58 0.19
CA TYR A 139 -9.81 -2.51 1.56
C TYR A 139 -10.80 -1.84 2.49
N ASP A 140 -10.97 -2.42 3.66
CA ASP A 140 -11.53 -1.72 4.81
C ASP A 140 -10.40 -0.93 5.47
N VAL A 141 -10.55 0.39 5.51
CA VAL A 141 -9.52 1.31 5.97
C VAL A 141 -9.92 1.95 7.29
N GLN A 142 -8.99 1.97 8.22
CA GLN A 142 -9.11 2.63 9.51
C GLN A 142 -7.94 3.60 9.67
N VAL A 143 -8.23 4.82 10.13
CA VAL A 143 -7.21 5.87 10.31
C VAL A 143 -7.30 6.43 11.71
N SER A 144 -6.14 6.53 12.36
CA SER A 144 -6.02 7.05 13.71
C SER A 144 -5.25 8.38 13.76
N SER A 145 -5.71 9.28 14.62
CA SER A 145 -5.00 10.50 15.00
C SER A 145 -3.62 10.26 15.64
N LYS A 146 -3.29 8.99 15.93
CA LYS A 146 -1.96 8.56 16.39
C LYS A 146 -0.98 8.30 15.24
N ASN A 147 -1.25 8.88 14.05
CA ASN A 147 -0.42 8.82 12.84
C ASN A 147 -0.19 7.41 12.30
N ILE A 148 -1.18 6.55 12.40
CA ILE A 148 -1.18 5.22 11.81
C ILE A 148 -2.51 4.93 11.12
N SER A 149 -2.44 4.19 10.03
CA SER A 149 -3.60 3.65 9.32
C SER A 149 -3.47 2.16 9.11
N HIS A 150 -4.61 1.48 9.00
CA HIS A 150 -4.72 0.06 8.74
C HIS A 150 -5.59 -0.17 7.51
N PHE A 151 -5.06 -0.89 6.54
CA PHE A 151 -5.75 -1.31 5.32
C PHE A 151 -5.89 -2.82 5.35
N LYS A 152 -7.09 -3.30 5.56
CA LYS A 152 -7.40 -4.73 5.58
C LYS A 152 -8.09 -5.11 4.27
N ASN A 153 -7.48 -6.02 3.49
CA ASN A 153 -8.08 -6.48 2.24
C ASN A 153 -9.40 -7.20 2.51
N SER A 154 -10.46 -6.82 1.78
CA SER A 154 -11.82 -7.33 2.01
C SER A 154 -12.00 -8.80 1.63
N THR A 155 -11.12 -9.37 0.81
CA THR A 155 -11.24 -10.74 0.28
C THR A 155 -10.06 -11.65 0.62
N GLY A 156 -8.96 -11.11 1.12
CA GLY A 156 -7.71 -11.83 1.36
C GLY A 156 -7.22 -11.74 2.79
N ASN A 157 -6.15 -12.47 3.07
CA ASN A 157 -5.47 -12.46 4.36
C ASN A 157 -4.30 -11.47 4.36
N VAL A 158 -4.44 -10.36 3.64
CA VAL A 158 -3.41 -9.32 3.53
C VAL A 158 -3.87 -8.06 4.21
N GLU A 159 -3.02 -7.50 5.05
CA GLU A 159 -3.26 -6.23 5.72
C GLU A 159 -1.98 -5.39 5.73
N TYR A 160 -2.15 -4.08 5.73
CA TYR A 160 -1.05 -3.12 5.73
C TYR A 160 -1.24 -2.11 6.84
N PHE A 161 -0.16 -1.82 7.56
CA PHE A 161 -0.08 -0.74 8.52
C PHE A 161 0.80 0.36 7.91
N ILE A 162 0.21 1.52 7.67
CA ILE A 162 0.88 2.62 6.98
C ILE A 162 0.92 3.84 7.90
N ALA A 163 2.13 4.33 8.17
CA ALA A 163 2.32 5.54 8.93
C ALA A 163 1.81 6.76 8.14
N LEU A 164 1.21 7.69 8.85
CA LEU A 164 0.82 8.99 8.31
C LEU A 164 1.96 10.00 8.44
N GLU A 165 1.89 11.05 7.64
CA GLU A 165 2.81 12.16 7.77
C GLU A 165 2.52 12.97 9.05
N PRO A 166 3.55 13.58 9.66
CA PRO A 166 3.41 14.29 10.95
C PRO A 166 2.43 15.46 10.95
N GLU A 167 2.15 16.04 9.77
CA GLU A 167 1.21 17.15 9.62
C GLU A 167 -0.25 16.72 9.60
N SER A 168 -0.51 15.42 9.74
CA SER A 168 -1.87 14.88 9.86
C SER A 168 -2.54 15.37 11.14
N ALA A 169 -3.82 15.73 11.05
CA ALA A 169 -4.59 16.25 12.16
C ALA A 169 -6.03 15.74 12.16
N TYR A 170 -6.55 15.55 13.35
CA TYR A 170 -7.97 15.27 13.61
C TYR A 170 -8.42 16.21 14.74
N ASN A 171 -9.44 17.02 14.46
CA ASN A 171 -10.01 17.96 15.44
C ASN A 171 -11.45 17.52 15.72
N ALA A 172 -11.68 16.98 16.92
CA ALA A 172 -12.98 16.54 17.39
C ALA A 172 -13.90 17.73 17.69
#